data_bcdd6db1785abde11b6e23418be7611d
#
_entry.id   bcdd6db1785abde11b6e23418be7611d
#
_cell.length_a   1.000
_cell.length_b   1.000
_cell.length_c   1.000
_cell.angle_alpha   90.00
_cell.angle_beta   90.00
_cell.angle_gamma   90.00
#
_symmetry.space_group_name_H-M   'P 1'
#
loop_
_entity.id
_entity.type
_entity.pdbx_description
1 polymer ?
#
loop_
_entity_poly.entity_id
_entity_poly.type
_entity_poly.pdbx_seq_one_letter_code
_entity_poly.pdbx_strand_id
1 'polypeptide(L)'
;SPSFYQKYRSGDLMAHATNDVSAIVMTAGGGVMSAVDASITALVTLATMFFMLDWRMTLVAIIPLPLLAIATNIVVRAEHQSYKESQEAFSLLNNHVNESVSGIKVTKSFGYGEKETASFWKTNQDAWKKNNHAAKYNNLFDPIVLIFVGLSYLISLGYGGYLIQRGEFTVGEMITFMTYLDMLVWPLQAIGWLLNIGQRASISYRRIEKLMEETSQVEESPQALPITEAREMVVTIHNFQYEDVPTLEDVTFSLHQGQTLGIVGPTGSGKSTLLKLFLRQYDAGKEEILINGRSIQDYRIKDLRALMGYVPQEQILFAMSIKDNIRFGNPTLPDEVVVEATKICGLYDDIMAMPEGFDTLIGEKGVLLSGGQKQRLSMARALVVNPEILMLDDSLSAVDAKTEHLILENLKRERSDKTTMITAHRLSAIVHADLIIVLQDGRIVEKGTHEELMALGGWYAKTYDRQQLEATLEEGGSAVEHEDL
;
A
#
# COMPACT_ATOMS: atom_id res chain seq x y z
N SER A 1 -8.24 9.43 -3.83
CA SER A 1 -7.29 10.11 -4.74
C SER A 1 -5.91 9.45 -4.63
N PRO A 2 -5.02 9.58 -5.64
CA PRO A 2 -3.65 9.06 -5.57
C PRO A 2 -2.83 9.64 -4.41
N SER A 3 -3.08 10.89 -4.03
CA SER A 3 -2.44 11.55 -2.88
C SER A 3 -2.59 10.78 -1.58
N PHE A 4 -3.73 10.13 -1.35
CA PHE A 4 -3.94 9.26 -0.20
C PHE A 4 -2.94 8.09 -0.19
N TYR A 5 -2.75 7.40 -1.33
CA TYR A 5 -1.83 6.27 -1.44
C TYR A 5 -0.35 6.66 -1.50
N GLN A 6 -0.05 7.92 -1.80
CA GLN A 6 1.30 8.47 -1.65
C GLN A 6 1.63 8.76 -0.18
N LYS A 7 0.63 9.26 0.59
CA LYS A 7 0.75 9.55 2.02
C LYS A 7 0.84 8.27 2.87
N TYR A 8 0.05 7.24 2.53
CA TYR A 8 -0.03 5.98 3.26
C TYR A 8 0.55 4.82 2.45
N ARG A 9 1.57 4.16 2.97
CA ARG A 9 2.13 2.96 2.34
C ARG A 9 1.15 1.79 2.45
N SER A 10 1.12 0.92 1.43
CA SER A 10 0.24 -0.27 1.43
C SER A 10 0.43 -1.15 2.67
N GLY A 11 1.67 -1.29 3.18
CA GLY A 11 1.97 -2.03 4.40
C GLY A 11 1.33 -1.41 5.65
N ASP A 12 1.31 -0.07 5.74
CA ASP A 12 0.69 0.65 6.86
C ASP A 12 -0.83 0.47 6.84
N LEU A 13 -1.45 0.55 5.65
CA LEU A 13 -2.89 0.30 5.48
C LEU A 13 -3.26 -1.14 5.86
N MET A 14 -2.44 -2.11 5.47
CA MET A 14 -2.63 -3.50 5.90
C MET A 14 -2.47 -3.67 7.40
N ALA A 15 -1.51 -2.98 8.04
CA ALA A 15 -1.36 -3.00 9.49
C ALA A 15 -2.59 -2.40 10.21
N HIS A 16 -3.17 -1.32 9.68
CA HIS A 16 -4.43 -0.77 10.19
C HIS A 16 -5.59 -1.76 10.06
N ALA A 17 -5.75 -2.38 8.87
CA ALA A 17 -6.82 -3.33 8.61
C ALA A 17 -6.72 -4.64 9.42
N THR A 18 -5.51 -5.05 9.81
CA THR A 18 -5.28 -6.31 10.53
C THR A 18 -4.99 -6.07 12.01
N ASN A 19 -3.85 -5.44 12.33
CA ASN A 19 -3.36 -5.33 13.70
C ASN A 19 -4.20 -4.37 14.55
N ASP A 20 -4.51 -3.18 14.03
CA ASP A 20 -5.26 -2.17 14.77
C ASP A 20 -6.72 -2.59 14.98
N VAL A 21 -7.36 -3.16 13.94
CA VAL A 21 -8.70 -3.73 14.07
C VAL A 21 -8.70 -4.88 15.08
N SER A 22 -7.73 -5.80 15.03
CA SER A 22 -7.62 -6.92 15.98
C SER A 22 -7.45 -6.44 17.42
N ALA A 23 -6.68 -5.36 17.67
CA ALA A 23 -6.54 -4.80 19.00
C ALA A 23 -7.87 -4.26 19.57
N ILE A 24 -8.67 -3.61 18.72
CA ILE A 24 -10.01 -3.12 19.11
C ILE A 24 -10.97 -4.30 19.36
N VAL A 25 -11.01 -5.28 18.46
CA VAL A 25 -11.87 -6.47 18.61
C VAL A 25 -11.51 -7.25 19.87
N MET A 26 -10.22 -7.45 20.16
CA MET A 26 -9.77 -8.14 21.38
C MET A 26 -10.22 -7.41 22.64
N THR A 27 -10.17 -6.08 22.65
CA THR A 27 -10.57 -5.27 23.80
C THR A 27 -12.09 -5.21 23.94
N ALA A 28 -12.83 -4.98 22.85
CA ALA A 28 -14.29 -4.90 22.86
C ALA A 28 -14.96 -6.25 23.19
N GLY A 29 -14.35 -7.37 22.77
CA GLY A 29 -14.80 -8.71 23.08
C GLY A 29 -14.23 -9.24 24.40
N GLY A 30 -13.04 -9.83 24.32
CA GLY A 30 -12.39 -10.49 25.46
C GLY A 30 -12.08 -9.55 26.61
N GLY A 31 -11.69 -8.29 26.32
CA GLY A 31 -11.37 -7.30 27.36
C GLY A 31 -12.60 -6.91 28.19
N VAL A 32 -13.71 -6.58 27.55
CA VAL A 32 -14.95 -6.23 28.26
C VAL A 32 -15.46 -7.43 29.05
N MET A 33 -15.47 -8.62 28.46
CA MET A 33 -15.91 -9.85 29.13
C MET A 33 -15.05 -10.13 30.38
N SER A 34 -13.73 -10.07 30.25
CA SER A 34 -12.81 -10.29 31.37
C SER A 34 -12.90 -9.18 32.44
N ALA A 35 -13.17 -7.93 32.05
CA ALA A 35 -13.38 -6.86 33.01
C ALA A 35 -14.65 -7.08 33.86
N VAL A 36 -15.73 -7.51 33.23
CA VAL A 36 -16.99 -7.83 33.93
C VAL A 36 -16.80 -9.04 34.82
N ASP A 37 -16.20 -10.13 34.31
CA ASP A 37 -15.94 -11.36 35.07
C ASP A 37 -15.04 -11.09 36.29
N ALA A 38 -13.89 -10.44 36.09
CA ALA A 38 -12.97 -10.11 37.16
C ALA A 38 -13.62 -9.18 38.24
N SER A 39 -14.43 -8.20 37.79
CA SER A 39 -15.11 -7.29 38.69
C SER A 39 -16.16 -8.01 39.54
N ILE A 40 -17.01 -8.82 38.92
CA ILE A 40 -18.05 -9.59 39.60
C ILE A 40 -17.42 -10.60 40.54
N THR A 41 -16.46 -11.38 40.05
CA THR A 41 -15.74 -12.39 40.88
C THR A 41 -15.07 -11.74 42.10
N ALA A 42 -14.32 -10.65 41.90
CA ALA A 42 -13.69 -9.95 43.01
C ALA A 42 -14.72 -9.44 44.05
N LEU A 43 -15.80 -8.78 43.58
CA LEU A 43 -16.80 -8.19 44.43
C LEU A 43 -17.59 -9.24 45.20
N VAL A 44 -18.04 -10.31 44.55
CA VAL A 44 -18.78 -11.40 45.17
C VAL A 44 -17.90 -12.14 46.19
N THR A 45 -16.66 -12.49 45.80
CA THR A 45 -15.71 -13.19 46.66
C THR A 45 -15.37 -12.37 47.89
N LEU A 46 -15.02 -11.10 47.73
CA LEU A 46 -14.71 -10.21 48.85
C LEU A 46 -15.92 -10.01 49.77
N ALA A 47 -17.12 -9.82 49.21
CA ALA A 47 -18.34 -9.69 49.98
C ALA A 47 -18.64 -10.98 50.78
N THR A 48 -18.49 -12.14 50.18
CA THR A 48 -18.69 -13.43 50.85
C THR A 48 -17.66 -13.65 51.96
N MET A 49 -16.38 -13.39 51.70
CA MET A 49 -15.34 -13.48 52.71
C MET A 49 -15.57 -12.54 53.88
N PHE A 50 -16.01 -11.31 53.63
CA PHE A 50 -16.20 -10.27 54.64
C PHE A 50 -17.49 -10.48 55.46
N PHE A 51 -18.63 -10.78 54.83
CA PHE A 51 -19.94 -10.83 55.50
C PHE A 51 -20.35 -12.23 55.95
N MET A 52 -19.92 -13.30 55.24
CA MET A 52 -20.36 -14.66 55.54
C MET A 52 -19.33 -15.49 56.30
N LEU A 53 -18.02 -15.18 56.18
CA LEU A 53 -16.98 -15.92 56.87
C LEU A 53 -16.53 -15.09 58.11
N ASP A 54 -15.44 -14.37 57.98
CA ASP A 54 -14.94 -13.50 59.08
C ASP A 54 -14.26 -12.24 58.49
N TRP A 55 -14.75 -11.06 58.85
CA TRP A 55 -14.22 -9.79 58.36
C TRP A 55 -12.79 -9.50 58.81
N ARG A 56 -12.43 -9.94 60.05
CA ARG A 56 -11.09 -9.71 60.62
C ARG A 56 -10.06 -10.54 59.84
N MET A 57 -10.41 -11.84 59.58
CA MET A 57 -9.58 -12.72 58.81
C MET A 57 -9.40 -12.21 57.40
N THR A 58 -10.46 -11.71 56.78
CA THR A 58 -10.44 -11.11 55.43
C THR A 58 -9.49 -9.89 55.36
N LEU A 59 -9.59 -8.96 56.31
CA LEU A 59 -8.71 -7.79 56.33
C LEU A 59 -7.23 -8.15 56.49
N VAL A 60 -6.91 -9.12 57.35
CA VAL A 60 -5.53 -9.55 57.60
C VAL A 60 -4.95 -10.32 56.43
N ALA A 61 -5.76 -11.19 55.78
CA ALA A 61 -5.38 -11.97 54.61
C ALA A 61 -5.13 -11.13 53.35
N ILE A 62 -5.80 -9.98 53.20
CA ILE A 62 -5.67 -9.10 52.06
C ILE A 62 -4.42 -8.20 52.16
N ILE A 63 -3.80 -8.01 53.31
CA ILE A 63 -2.64 -7.11 53.48
C ILE A 63 -1.51 -7.34 52.48
N PRO A 64 -1.11 -8.57 52.08
CA PRO A 64 -0.08 -8.80 51.10
C PRO A 64 -0.46 -8.41 49.66
N LEU A 65 -1.77 -8.36 49.32
CA LEU A 65 -2.24 -8.16 47.94
C LEU A 65 -1.94 -6.76 47.39
N PRO A 66 -2.11 -5.64 48.11
CA PRO A 66 -1.62 -4.32 47.67
C PRO A 66 -0.12 -4.31 47.40
N LEU A 67 0.68 -5.03 48.23
CA LEU A 67 2.13 -5.15 48.00
C LEU A 67 2.44 -5.94 46.73
N LEU A 68 1.65 -6.98 46.44
CA LEU A 68 1.72 -7.70 45.17
C LEU A 68 1.50 -6.73 43.99
N ALA A 69 0.47 -5.88 44.06
CA ALA A 69 0.19 -4.91 43.00
C ALA A 69 1.34 -3.91 42.75
N ILE A 70 2.03 -3.50 43.83
CA ILE A 70 3.22 -2.63 43.75
C ILE A 70 4.39 -3.40 43.15
N ALA A 71 4.68 -4.62 43.61
CA ALA A 71 5.77 -5.45 43.14
C ALA A 71 5.62 -5.81 41.63
N THR A 72 4.42 -6.22 41.23
CA THR A 72 4.13 -6.51 39.81
C THR A 72 4.26 -5.27 38.94
N ASN A 73 3.84 -4.09 39.40
CA ASN A 73 3.99 -2.86 38.62
C ASN A 73 5.48 -2.49 38.41
N ILE A 74 6.34 -2.73 39.37
CA ILE A 74 7.80 -2.51 39.24
C ILE A 74 8.37 -3.45 38.17
N VAL A 75 8.00 -4.75 38.22
CA VAL A 75 8.47 -5.74 37.25
C VAL A 75 7.95 -5.45 35.86
N VAL A 76 6.68 -5.11 35.70
CA VAL A 76 6.08 -4.75 34.41
C VAL A 76 6.77 -3.55 33.76
N ARG A 77 7.14 -2.53 34.54
CA ARG A 77 7.91 -1.38 34.00
C ARG A 77 9.30 -1.79 33.53
N ALA A 78 10.00 -2.63 34.28
CA ALA A 78 11.32 -3.14 33.91
C ALA A 78 11.25 -4.07 32.67
N GLU A 79 10.23 -4.92 32.62
CA GLU A 79 9.93 -5.77 31.47
C GLU A 79 9.67 -4.93 30.22
N HIS A 80 8.82 -3.90 30.30
CA HIS A 80 8.47 -3.06 29.18
C HIS A 80 9.69 -2.43 28.51
N GLN A 81 10.64 -1.92 29.30
CA GLN A 81 11.90 -1.36 28.78
C GLN A 81 12.75 -2.45 28.09
N SER A 82 12.93 -3.59 28.75
CA SER A 82 13.73 -4.70 28.21
C SER A 82 13.08 -5.34 26.97
N TYR A 83 11.75 -5.40 26.95
CA TYR A 83 10.98 -5.88 25.79
C TYR A 83 11.17 -4.96 24.58
N LYS A 84 11.15 -3.64 24.77
CA LYS A 84 11.44 -2.68 23.72
C LYS A 84 12.81 -2.90 23.10
N GLU A 85 13.84 -3.06 23.91
CA GLU A 85 15.21 -3.33 23.43
C GLU A 85 15.31 -4.67 22.68
N SER A 86 14.59 -5.69 23.17
CA SER A 86 14.48 -6.99 22.50
C SER A 86 13.80 -6.86 21.13
N GLN A 87 12.72 -6.09 21.05
CA GLN A 87 11.97 -5.86 19.81
C GLN A 87 12.80 -5.08 18.77
N GLU A 88 13.56 -4.09 19.20
CA GLU A 88 14.50 -3.35 18.35
C GLU A 88 15.57 -4.28 17.76
N ALA A 89 16.17 -5.14 18.59
CA ALA A 89 17.16 -6.11 18.13
C ALA A 89 16.58 -7.17 17.19
N PHE A 90 15.35 -7.61 17.43
CA PHE A 90 14.64 -8.53 16.56
C PHE A 90 14.30 -7.89 15.20
N SER A 91 13.94 -6.61 15.19
CA SER A 91 13.74 -5.85 13.95
C SER A 91 15.01 -5.75 13.13
N LEU A 92 16.16 -5.47 13.77
CA LEU A 92 17.46 -5.46 13.10
C LEU A 92 17.82 -6.82 12.52
N LEU A 93 17.54 -7.91 13.25
CA LEU A 93 17.75 -9.27 12.76
C LEU A 93 16.88 -9.56 11.53
N ASN A 94 15.60 -9.19 11.55
CA ASN A 94 14.70 -9.37 10.41
C ASN A 94 15.16 -8.57 9.18
N ASN A 95 15.60 -7.33 9.38
CA ASN A 95 16.14 -6.52 8.29
C ASN A 95 17.37 -7.17 7.68
N HIS A 96 18.27 -7.69 8.51
CA HIS A 96 19.47 -8.42 8.05
C HIS A 96 19.10 -9.67 7.25
N VAL A 97 18.12 -10.46 7.71
CA VAL A 97 17.61 -11.62 6.96
C VAL A 97 17.04 -11.21 5.60
N ASN A 98 16.19 -10.17 5.58
CA ASN A 98 15.59 -9.68 4.34
C ASN A 98 16.65 -9.20 3.33
N GLU A 99 17.68 -8.49 3.81
CA GLU A 99 18.80 -8.04 2.99
C GLU A 99 19.62 -9.22 2.44
N SER A 100 19.94 -10.20 3.31
CA SER A 100 20.69 -11.41 2.91
C SER A 100 19.94 -12.25 1.88
N VAL A 101 18.63 -12.43 2.05
CA VAL A 101 17.78 -13.18 1.11
C VAL A 101 17.64 -12.44 -0.21
N SER A 102 17.40 -11.14 -0.18
CA SER A 102 17.29 -10.31 -1.38
C SER A 102 18.60 -10.23 -2.15
N GLY A 103 19.72 -10.15 -1.42
CA GLY A 103 21.06 -10.08 -1.95
C GLY A 103 21.74 -11.43 -2.22
N ILE A 104 21.03 -12.56 -2.09
CA ILE A 104 21.66 -13.92 -2.10
C ILE A 104 22.46 -14.21 -3.38
N LYS A 105 21.98 -13.71 -4.54
CA LYS A 105 22.70 -13.87 -5.81
C LYS A 105 24.04 -13.16 -5.78
N VAL A 106 24.09 -11.95 -5.22
CA VAL A 106 25.30 -11.15 -5.08
C VAL A 106 26.26 -11.82 -4.11
N THR A 107 25.80 -12.21 -2.93
CA THR A 107 26.58 -12.90 -1.91
C THR A 107 27.24 -14.18 -2.47
N LYS A 108 26.49 -14.97 -3.26
CA LYS A 108 27.03 -16.17 -3.92
C LYS A 108 28.03 -15.85 -5.03
N SER A 109 27.75 -14.83 -5.87
CA SER A 109 28.63 -14.45 -6.98
C SER A 109 30.01 -13.97 -6.50
N PHE A 110 30.04 -13.28 -5.35
CA PHE A 110 31.30 -12.77 -4.78
C PHE A 110 31.96 -13.71 -3.75
N GLY A 111 31.39 -14.88 -3.50
CA GLY A 111 31.94 -15.83 -2.52
C GLY A 111 31.88 -15.35 -1.06
N TYR A 112 30.98 -14.42 -0.73
CA TYR A 112 30.88 -13.77 0.57
C TYR A 112 30.08 -14.53 1.63
N GLY A 113 29.71 -15.80 1.37
CA GLY A 113 28.82 -16.60 2.23
C GLY A 113 29.32 -16.77 3.68
N GLU A 114 30.62 -17.01 3.89
CA GLU A 114 31.18 -17.15 5.24
C GLU A 114 31.13 -15.85 6.05
N LYS A 115 31.44 -14.72 5.42
CA LYS A 115 31.38 -13.41 6.07
C LYS A 115 29.96 -13.02 6.40
N GLU A 116 29.02 -13.31 5.50
CA GLU A 116 27.59 -13.07 5.72
C GLU A 116 27.06 -13.91 6.88
N THR A 117 27.43 -15.19 6.94
CA THR A 117 27.10 -16.08 8.07
C THR A 117 27.66 -15.56 9.39
N ALA A 118 28.89 -15.06 9.41
CA ALA A 118 29.50 -14.49 10.61
C ALA A 118 28.78 -13.22 11.07
N SER A 119 28.39 -12.34 10.12
CA SER A 119 27.63 -11.13 10.38
C SER A 119 26.24 -11.45 10.96
N PHE A 120 25.53 -12.37 10.33
CA PHE A 120 24.24 -12.87 10.81
C PHE A 120 24.35 -13.43 12.24
N TRP A 121 25.38 -14.24 12.52
CA TRP A 121 25.61 -14.81 13.85
C TRP A 121 25.76 -13.75 14.94
N LYS A 122 26.48 -12.66 14.63
CA LYS A 122 26.66 -11.53 15.54
C LYS A 122 25.32 -10.85 15.87
N THR A 123 24.52 -10.55 14.83
CA THR A 123 23.20 -9.91 14.98
C THR A 123 22.23 -10.83 15.73
N ASN A 124 22.25 -12.12 15.43
CA ASN A 124 21.43 -13.11 16.14
C ASN A 124 21.82 -13.25 17.61
N GLN A 125 23.11 -13.23 17.95
CA GLN A 125 23.56 -13.27 19.34
C GLN A 125 23.11 -12.04 20.14
N ASP A 126 23.11 -10.84 19.56
CA ASP A 126 22.61 -9.63 20.21
C ASP A 126 21.11 -9.74 20.46
N ALA A 127 20.34 -10.13 19.45
CA ALA A 127 18.89 -10.37 19.59
C ALA A 127 18.57 -11.42 20.66
N TRP A 128 19.31 -12.53 20.67
CA TRP A 128 19.17 -13.58 21.68
C TRP A 128 19.45 -13.07 23.10
N LYS A 129 20.53 -12.30 23.31
CA LYS A 129 20.87 -11.73 24.62
C LYS A 129 19.79 -10.81 25.15
N LYS A 130 19.30 -9.90 24.31
CA LYS A 130 18.25 -8.93 24.67
C LYS A 130 16.92 -9.62 24.94
N ASN A 131 16.54 -10.60 24.10
CA ASN A 131 15.35 -11.40 24.30
C ASN A 131 15.41 -12.22 25.61
N ASN A 132 16.55 -12.82 25.89
CA ASN A 132 16.74 -13.56 27.15
C ASN A 132 16.73 -12.64 28.37
N HIS A 133 17.18 -11.37 28.23
CA HIS A 133 17.08 -10.38 29.31
C HIS A 133 15.61 -9.98 29.56
N ALA A 134 14.83 -9.75 28.51
CA ALA A 134 13.38 -9.47 28.64
C ALA A 134 12.62 -10.66 29.24
N ALA A 135 12.94 -11.90 28.80
CA ALA A 135 12.35 -13.12 29.35
C ALA A 135 12.59 -13.32 30.83
N LYS A 136 13.72 -12.83 31.39
CA LYS A 136 13.97 -12.90 32.85
C LYS A 136 12.94 -12.11 33.64
N TYR A 137 12.58 -10.92 33.20
CA TYR A 137 11.56 -10.12 33.87
C TYR A 137 10.17 -10.73 33.73
N ASN A 138 9.82 -11.21 32.57
CA ASN A 138 8.56 -11.92 32.35
C ASN A 138 8.44 -13.14 33.28
N ASN A 139 9.52 -13.93 33.40
CA ASN A 139 9.55 -15.12 34.25
C ASN A 139 9.59 -14.82 35.77
N LEU A 140 9.82 -13.56 36.19
CA LEU A 140 9.74 -13.17 37.60
C LEU A 140 8.29 -12.96 38.04
N PHE A 141 7.36 -12.83 37.13
CA PHE A 141 5.96 -12.54 37.47
C PHE A 141 5.33 -13.66 38.34
N ASP A 142 5.42 -14.91 37.90
CA ASP A 142 4.83 -16.06 38.61
C ASP A 142 5.43 -16.28 40.00
N PRO A 143 6.76 -16.27 40.21
CA PRO A 143 7.34 -16.34 41.53
C PRO A 143 6.91 -15.22 42.51
N ILE A 144 6.75 -14.00 41.98
CA ILE A 144 6.28 -12.87 42.82
C ILE A 144 4.84 -13.11 43.24
N VAL A 145 3.97 -13.49 42.32
CA VAL A 145 2.57 -13.82 42.66
C VAL A 145 2.52 -14.94 43.69
N LEU A 146 3.30 -16.01 43.46
CA LEU A 146 3.36 -17.14 44.41
C LEU A 146 3.81 -16.75 45.80
N ILE A 147 4.83 -15.87 45.94
CA ILE A 147 5.31 -15.40 47.24
C ILE A 147 4.24 -14.60 48.01
N PHE A 148 3.59 -13.63 47.35
CA PHE A 148 2.60 -12.80 48.02
C PHE A 148 1.30 -13.54 48.33
N VAL A 149 0.83 -14.40 47.39
CA VAL A 149 -0.31 -15.29 47.63
C VAL A 149 0.01 -16.30 48.74
N GLY A 150 1.19 -16.90 48.71
CA GLY A 150 1.68 -17.81 49.74
C GLY A 150 1.76 -17.13 51.13
N LEU A 151 2.18 -15.84 51.17
CA LEU A 151 2.17 -15.06 52.41
C LEU A 151 0.74 -14.85 52.95
N SER A 152 -0.22 -14.55 52.02
CA SER A 152 -1.64 -14.47 52.39
C SER A 152 -2.16 -15.79 52.93
N TYR A 153 -1.76 -16.92 52.37
CA TYR A 153 -2.09 -18.25 52.91
C TYR A 153 -1.50 -18.51 54.29
N LEU A 154 -0.21 -18.19 54.50
CA LEU A 154 0.45 -18.37 55.80
C LEU A 154 -0.22 -17.54 56.88
N ILE A 155 -0.54 -16.29 56.57
CA ILE A 155 -1.25 -15.39 57.51
C ILE A 155 -2.65 -15.93 57.82
N SER A 156 -3.36 -16.39 56.79
CA SER A 156 -4.71 -17.00 56.93
C SER A 156 -4.68 -18.25 57.78
N LEU A 157 -3.72 -19.16 57.55
CA LEU A 157 -3.53 -20.36 58.36
C LEU A 157 -3.19 -20.04 59.82
N GLY A 158 -2.29 -19.11 60.06
CA GLY A 158 -1.88 -18.71 61.39
C GLY A 158 -3.03 -18.11 62.20
N TYR A 159 -3.66 -17.07 61.62
CA TYR A 159 -4.76 -16.34 62.28
C TYR A 159 -6.05 -17.17 62.33
N GLY A 160 -6.39 -17.91 61.29
CA GLY A 160 -7.55 -18.80 61.27
C GLY A 160 -7.38 -20.01 62.21
N GLY A 161 -6.16 -20.56 62.37
CA GLY A 161 -5.86 -21.58 63.37
C GLY A 161 -6.06 -21.05 64.81
N TYR A 162 -5.70 -19.79 65.06
CA TYR A 162 -5.99 -19.14 66.33
C TYR A 162 -7.50 -18.98 66.59
N LEU A 163 -8.29 -18.57 65.58
CA LEU A 163 -9.76 -18.45 65.68
C LEU A 163 -10.42 -19.84 65.87
N ILE A 164 -9.90 -20.91 65.24
CA ILE A 164 -10.40 -22.27 65.46
C ILE A 164 -10.17 -22.73 66.88
N GLN A 165 -9.01 -22.47 67.49
CA GLN A 165 -8.74 -22.78 68.90
C GLN A 165 -9.70 -22.05 69.84
N ARG A 166 -10.18 -20.89 69.48
CA ARG A 166 -11.19 -20.12 70.25
C ARG A 166 -12.61 -20.59 70.01
N GLY A 167 -12.85 -21.50 69.08
CA GLY A 167 -14.19 -21.91 68.68
C GLY A 167 -14.99 -20.87 67.93
N GLU A 168 -14.31 -19.78 67.42
CA GLU A 168 -14.92 -18.69 66.65
C GLU A 168 -14.94 -19.02 65.13
N PHE A 169 -14.21 -20.07 64.72
CA PHE A 169 -14.06 -20.48 63.32
C PHE A 169 -13.93 -22.01 63.21
N THR A 170 -14.44 -22.61 62.11
CA THR A 170 -14.35 -24.05 61.89
C THR A 170 -13.29 -24.38 60.83
N VAL A 171 -12.81 -25.64 60.82
CA VAL A 171 -11.90 -26.13 59.80
C VAL A 171 -12.52 -26.03 58.40
N GLY A 172 -13.84 -26.29 58.25
CA GLY A 172 -14.57 -26.13 57.00
C GLY A 172 -14.58 -24.72 56.47
N GLU A 173 -14.82 -23.74 57.37
CA GLU A 173 -14.76 -22.31 57.01
C GLU A 173 -13.35 -21.90 56.58
N MET A 174 -12.33 -22.44 57.22
CA MET A 174 -10.93 -22.21 56.87
C MET A 174 -10.63 -22.68 55.44
N ILE A 175 -11.03 -23.90 55.08
CA ILE A 175 -10.85 -24.43 53.71
C ILE A 175 -11.61 -23.56 52.70
N THR A 176 -12.86 -23.22 53.03
CA THR A 176 -13.68 -22.32 52.18
C THR A 176 -13.01 -20.93 51.99
N PHE A 177 -12.45 -20.36 53.09
CA PHE A 177 -11.74 -19.09 53.01
C PHE A 177 -10.51 -19.16 52.08
N MET A 178 -9.73 -20.24 52.20
CA MET A 178 -8.58 -20.41 51.32
C MET A 178 -8.98 -20.55 49.85
N THR A 179 -10.09 -21.22 49.54
CA THR A 179 -10.63 -21.34 48.19
C THR A 179 -11.06 -19.97 47.64
N TYR A 180 -11.70 -19.13 48.46
CA TYR A 180 -12.03 -17.78 48.06
C TYR A 180 -10.81 -16.86 47.89
N LEU A 181 -9.77 -17.03 48.73
CA LEU A 181 -8.53 -16.30 48.58
C LEU A 181 -7.85 -16.63 47.23
N ASP A 182 -7.91 -17.89 46.78
CA ASP A 182 -7.41 -18.34 45.50
C ASP A 182 -8.21 -17.72 44.33
N MET A 183 -9.52 -17.62 44.48
CA MET A 183 -10.39 -16.97 43.48
C MET A 183 -10.09 -15.48 43.30
N LEU A 184 -9.44 -14.80 44.25
CA LEU A 184 -9.06 -13.38 44.10
C LEU A 184 -7.80 -13.19 43.26
N VAL A 185 -7.00 -14.23 43.02
CA VAL A 185 -5.74 -14.10 42.27
C VAL A 185 -5.98 -13.65 40.85
N TRP A 186 -6.94 -14.28 40.17
CA TRP A 186 -7.29 -13.94 38.80
C TRP A 186 -7.75 -12.49 38.60
N PRO A 187 -8.72 -11.95 39.35
CA PRO A 187 -9.12 -10.54 39.25
C PRO A 187 -7.97 -9.55 39.41
N LEU A 188 -7.04 -9.83 40.32
CA LEU A 188 -5.88 -8.98 40.55
C LEU A 188 -4.92 -8.96 39.35
N GLN A 189 -4.68 -10.11 38.73
CA GLN A 189 -3.89 -10.21 37.49
C GLN A 189 -4.59 -9.56 36.30
N ALA A 190 -5.91 -9.71 36.20
CA ALA A 190 -6.71 -9.18 35.10
C ALA A 190 -6.64 -7.65 35.00
N ILE A 191 -6.51 -6.92 36.12
CA ILE A 191 -6.42 -5.44 36.13
C ILE A 191 -5.25 -4.96 35.27
N GLY A 192 -4.05 -5.50 35.49
CA GLY A 192 -2.86 -5.11 34.73
C GLY A 192 -2.99 -5.40 33.22
N TRP A 193 -3.52 -6.58 32.89
CA TRP A 193 -3.77 -6.99 31.51
C TRP A 193 -4.82 -6.08 30.82
N LEU A 194 -5.93 -5.79 31.50
CA LEU A 194 -7.01 -4.94 31.00
C LEU A 194 -6.53 -3.50 30.72
N LEU A 195 -5.70 -2.93 31.60
CA LEU A 195 -5.12 -1.62 31.36
C LEU A 195 -4.22 -1.62 30.10
N ASN A 196 -3.43 -2.67 29.90
CA ASN A 196 -2.54 -2.79 28.74
C ASN A 196 -3.33 -2.89 27.42
N ILE A 197 -4.30 -3.83 27.33
CA ILE A 197 -5.10 -3.99 26.12
C ILE A 197 -5.94 -2.75 25.84
N GLY A 198 -6.49 -2.09 26.85
CA GLY A 198 -7.25 -0.86 26.72
C GLY A 198 -6.42 0.30 26.15
N GLN A 199 -5.17 0.46 26.62
CA GLN A 199 -4.24 1.45 26.06
C GLN A 199 -3.92 1.16 24.60
N ARG A 200 -3.61 -0.09 24.25
CA ARG A 200 -3.35 -0.49 22.86
C ARG A 200 -4.54 -0.22 21.96
N ALA A 201 -5.75 -0.61 22.38
CA ALA A 201 -6.97 -0.36 21.61
C ALA A 201 -7.24 1.13 21.44
N SER A 202 -7.01 1.96 22.46
CA SER A 202 -7.18 3.42 22.37
C SER A 202 -6.24 4.04 21.33
N ILE A 203 -4.98 3.59 21.26
CA ILE A 203 -4.01 4.05 20.26
C ILE A 203 -4.44 3.59 18.85
N SER A 204 -4.82 2.32 18.70
CA SER A 204 -5.28 1.75 17.44
C SER A 204 -6.56 2.41 16.93
N TYR A 205 -7.50 2.70 17.84
CA TYR A 205 -8.73 3.42 17.51
C TYR A 205 -8.43 4.81 16.92
N ARG A 206 -7.57 5.59 17.58
CA ARG A 206 -7.19 6.92 17.09
C ARG A 206 -6.51 6.89 15.71
N ARG A 207 -5.73 5.85 15.42
CA ARG A 207 -5.11 5.69 14.10
C ARG A 207 -6.16 5.41 13.03
N ILE A 208 -7.11 4.52 13.32
CA ILE A 208 -8.21 4.21 12.39
C ILE A 208 -9.12 5.43 12.22
N GLU A 209 -9.47 6.13 13.31
CA GLU A 209 -10.27 7.35 13.29
C GLU A 209 -9.63 8.40 12.37
N LYS A 210 -8.34 8.68 12.56
CA LYS A 210 -7.58 9.59 11.68
C LYS A 210 -7.59 9.16 10.21
N LEU A 211 -7.50 7.85 9.94
CA LEU A 211 -7.56 7.32 8.58
C LEU A 211 -8.95 7.49 7.97
N MET A 212 -10.01 7.32 8.76
CA MET A 212 -11.40 7.51 8.33
C MET A 212 -11.79 8.97 8.14
N GLU A 213 -11.09 9.91 8.78
CA GLU A 213 -11.28 11.35 8.60
C GLU A 213 -10.63 11.90 7.33
N GLU A 214 -9.76 11.11 6.67
CA GLU A 214 -9.12 11.54 5.42
C GLU A 214 -10.16 11.71 4.31
N THR A 215 -10.24 12.91 3.79
CA THR A 215 -11.14 13.26 2.67
C THR A 215 -10.41 13.16 1.34
N SER A 216 -11.15 12.89 0.28
CA SER A 216 -10.58 12.91 -1.07
C SER A 216 -10.30 14.35 -1.50
N GLN A 217 -9.10 14.60 -2.04
CA GLN A 217 -8.77 15.91 -2.65
C GLN A 217 -9.55 16.17 -3.94
N VAL A 218 -10.08 15.11 -4.56
CA VAL A 218 -10.91 15.22 -5.75
C VAL A 218 -12.35 14.91 -5.33
N GLU A 219 -13.21 15.90 -5.37
CA GLU A 219 -14.60 15.79 -4.98
C GLU A 219 -15.52 15.90 -6.21
N GLU A 220 -16.57 15.09 -6.22
CA GLU A 220 -17.62 15.19 -7.23
C GLU A 220 -18.68 16.20 -6.78
N SER A 221 -19.01 17.13 -7.67
CA SER A 221 -20.09 18.07 -7.41
C SER A 221 -21.43 17.33 -7.24
N PRO A 222 -22.27 17.69 -6.27
CA PRO A 222 -23.65 17.16 -6.18
C PRO A 222 -24.49 17.38 -7.43
N GLN A 223 -24.11 18.36 -8.27
CA GLN A 223 -24.78 18.72 -9.52
C GLN A 223 -24.00 18.24 -10.76
N ALA A 224 -23.07 17.28 -10.59
CA ALA A 224 -22.25 16.79 -11.68
C ALA A 224 -23.08 16.19 -12.82
N LEU A 225 -22.75 16.59 -14.05
CA LEU A 225 -23.47 16.22 -15.26
C LEU A 225 -22.88 14.93 -15.86
N PRO A 226 -23.70 14.10 -16.53
CA PRO A 226 -23.20 13.01 -17.33
C PRO A 226 -22.46 13.52 -18.59
N ILE A 227 -21.48 12.77 -19.07
CA ILE A 227 -20.80 13.01 -20.34
C ILE A 227 -20.65 11.68 -21.09
N THR A 228 -20.86 11.69 -22.42
CA THR A 228 -20.82 10.52 -23.29
C THR A 228 -19.87 10.67 -24.47
N GLU A 229 -19.46 11.90 -24.79
CA GLU A 229 -18.56 12.20 -25.92
C GLU A 229 -17.66 13.41 -25.60
N ALA A 230 -16.48 13.44 -26.22
CA ALA A 230 -15.52 14.55 -26.07
C ALA A 230 -15.16 15.07 -27.47
N ARG A 231 -15.84 16.15 -27.91
CA ARG A 231 -15.63 16.75 -29.24
C ARG A 231 -14.51 17.75 -29.29
N GLU A 232 -14.36 18.50 -28.20
CA GLU A 232 -13.34 19.56 -28.07
C GLU A 232 -12.81 19.57 -26.67
N MET A 233 -11.50 19.72 -26.54
CA MET A 233 -10.80 19.89 -25.28
C MET A 233 -9.97 21.16 -25.33
N VAL A 234 -10.13 22.03 -24.36
CA VAL A 234 -9.35 23.27 -24.22
C VAL A 234 -8.64 23.23 -22.88
N VAL A 235 -7.34 23.41 -22.91
CA VAL A 235 -6.46 23.41 -21.74
C VAL A 235 -5.83 24.77 -21.59
N THR A 236 -5.94 25.35 -20.40
CA THR A 236 -5.33 26.64 -20.02
C THR A 236 -4.90 26.53 -18.55
N ILE A 237 -3.89 25.75 -18.28
CA ILE A 237 -3.36 25.54 -16.93
C ILE A 237 -2.41 26.71 -16.63
N HIS A 238 -2.77 27.56 -15.66
CA HIS A 238 -1.95 28.67 -15.22
C HIS A 238 -0.86 28.21 -14.27
N ASN A 239 -1.21 27.39 -13.27
CA ASN A 239 -0.25 26.83 -12.32
C ASN A 239 -0.83 25.57 -11.68
N PHE A 240 -0.09 24.47 -11.76
CA PHE A 240 -0.37 23.25 -11.01
C PHE A 240 0.86 22.80 -10.24
N GLN A 241 0.66 22.45 -8.96
CA GLN A 241 1.71 21.97 -8.08
C GLN A 241 1.26 20.73 -7.30
N TYR A 242 2.19 19.82 -7.05
CA TYR A 242 2.02 18.76 -6.07
C TYR A 242 2.49 19.28 -4.71
N GLU A 243 1.56 19.41 -3.75
CA GLU A 243 1.86 20.05 -2.46
C GLU A 243 2.51 21.43 -2.68
N ASP A 244 3.83 21.54 -2.47
CA ASP A 244 4.59 22.77 -2.63
C ASP A 244 5.55 22.75 -3.84
N VAL A 245 5.46 21.72 -4.73
CA VAL A 245 6.34 21.58 -5.88
C VAL A 245 5.65 22.01 -7.17
N PRO A 246 5.99 23.18 -7.75
CA PRO A 246 5.46 23.62 -9.05
C PRO A 246 5.77 22.57 -10.12
N THR A 247 4.77 22.19 -10.91
CA THR A 247 4.91 21.09 -11.88
C THR A 247 4.44 21.45 -13.28
N LEU A 248 3.38 22.25 -13.44
CA LEU A 248 2.93 22.80 -14.72
C LEU A 248 2.64 24.28 -14.55
N GLU A 249 3.05 25.09 -15.54
CA GLU A 249 2.87 26.53 -15.55
C GLU A 249 2.66 27.03 -16.97
N ASP A 250 1.61 27.85 -17.19
CA ASP A 250 1.26 28.45 -18.48
C ASP A 250 1.13 27.45 -19.64
N VAL A 251 0.45 26.29 -19.40
CA VAL A 251 0.23 25.27 -20.42
C VAL A 251 -1.08 25.51 -21.15
N THR A 252 -1.01 25.95 -22.44
CA THR A 252 -2.20 26.28 -23.23
C THR A 252 -2.19 25.58 -24.59
N PHE A 253 -3.26 24.78 -24.85
CA PHE A 253 -3.53 24.16 -26.16
C PHE A 253 -5.00 23.77 -26.28
N SER A 254 -5.43 23.47 -27.52
CA SER A 254 -6.73 22.88 -27.82
C SER A 254 -6.59 21.64 -28.67
N LEU A 255 -7.54 20.72 -28.55
CA LEU A 255 -7.56 19.45 -29.26
C LEU A 255 -9.00 19.13 -29.65
N HIS A 256 -9.23 18.74 -30.90
CA HIS A 256 -10.52 18.33 -31.41
C HIS A 256 -10.62 16.81 -31.51
N GLN A 257 -11.84 16.31 -31.56
CA GLN A 257 -12.12 14.88 -31.77
C GLN A 257 -11.42 14.37 -33.02
N GLY A 258 -10.83 13.19 -32.95
CA GLY A 258 -10.09 12.57 -34.06
C GLY A 258 -8.63 13.01 -34.16
N GLN A 259 -8.18 14.03 -33.40
CA GLN A 259 -6.79 14.46 -33.42
C GLN A 259 -5.90 13.64 -32.49
N THR A 260 -4.63 13.51 -32.88
CA THR A 260 -3.58 12.93 -32.07
C THR A 260 -2.68 14.04 -31.51
N LEU A 261 -2.53 14.06 -30.15
CA LEU A 261 -1.61 14.93 -29.44
C LEU A 261 -0.34 14.16 -29.05
N GLY A 262 0.81 14.63 -29.52
CA GLY A 262 2.13 14.19 -29.05
C GLY A 262 2.64 15.11 -27.92
N ILE A 263 3.08 14.53 -26.82
CA ILE A 263 3.64 15.26 -25.67
C ILE A 263 5.05 14.78 -25.42
N VAL A 264 6.04 15.64 -25.58
CA VAL A 264 7.45 15.29 -25.42
C VAL A 264 8.17 16.28 -24.53
N GLY A 265 9.37 15.91 -24.13
CA GLY A 265 10.22 16.73 -23.27
C GLY A 265 11.09 15.89 -22.33
N PRO A 266 12.02 16.50 -21.60
CA PRO A 266 12.89 15.83 -20.64
C PRO A 266 12.10 15.08 -19.55
N THR A 267 12.77 14.14 -18.89
CA THR A 267 12.22 13.49 -17.70
C THR A 267 11.93 14.53 -16.63
N GLY A 268 10.77 14.47 -15.99
CA GLY A 268 10.35 15.44 -14.97
C GLY A 268 9.69 16.71 -15.52
N SER A 269 9.50 16.85 -16.84
CA SER A 269 8.91 18.06 -17.43
C SER A 269 7.37 18.21 -17.24
N GLY A 270 6.69 17.26 -16.61
CA GLY A 270 5.25 17.34 -16.32
C GLY A 270 4.34 16.56 -17.29
N LYS A 271 4.87 15.77 -18.26
CA LYS A 271 4.08 15.01 -19.24
C LYS A 271 3.01 14.10 -18.60
N SER A 272 3.40 13.21 -17.71
CA SER A 272 2.46 12.31 -17.02
C SER A 272 1.52 13.06 -16.08
N THR A 273 1.95 14.19 -15.53
CA THR A 273 1.10 15.07 -14.71
C THR A 273 -0.07 15.61 -15.51
N LEU A 274 0.19 16.08 -16.74
CA LEU A 274 -0.85 16.58 -17.63
C LEU A 274 -1.92 15.49 -17.89
N LEU A 275 -1.53 14.24 -18.18
CA LEU A 275 -2.49 13.13 -18.35
C LEU A 275 -3.27 12.82 -17.07
N LYS A 276 -2.64 12.90 -15.90
CA LYS A 276 -3.30 12.67 -14.61
C LYS A 276 -4.36 13.73 -14.29
N LEU A 277 -4.18 14.96 -14.75
CA LEU A 277 -5.18 16.03 -14.61
C LEU A 277 -6.42 15.74 -15.47
N PHE A 278 -6.27 15.26 -16.71
CA PHE A 278 -7.40 14.83 -17.53
C PHE A 278 -8.21 13.71 -16.87
N LEU A 279 -7.53 12.77 -16.23
CA LEU A 279 -8.16 11.66 -15.48
C LEU A 279 -8.81 12.10 -14.17
N ARG A 280 -8.71 13.37 -13.81
CA ARG A 280 -9.07 13.86 -12.49
C ARG A 280 -8.53 12.95 -11.37
N GLN A 281 -7.27 12.56 -11.49
CA GLN A 281 -6.53 11.99 -10.36
C GLN A 281 -6.13 13.08 -9.37
N TYR A 282 -5.93 14.28 -9.89
CA TYR A 282 -5.77 15.55 -9.20
C TYR A 282 -6.64 16.58 -9.92
N ASP A 283 -7.15 17.55 -9.22
CA ASP A 283 -7.88 18.66 -9.85
C ASP A 283 -6.93 19.82 -10.16
N ALA A 284 -6.97 20.30 -11.39
CA ALA A 284 -6.42 21.61 -11.78
C ALA A 284 -7.34 22.74 -11.28
N GLY A 285 -6.99 23.99 -11.54
CA GLY A 285 -7.87 25.13 -11.28
C GLY A 285 -9.22 24.95 -11.99
N LYS A 286 -10.26 25.54 -11.42
CA LYS A 286 -11.59 25.51 -12.03
C LYS A 286 -11.50 26.20 -13.41
N GLU A 287 -12.07 25.58 -14.44
CA GLU A 287 -12.05 26.07 -15.84
C GLU A 287 -10.68 25.98 -16.55
N GLU A 288 -9.65 25.41 -15.95
CA GLU A 288 -8.36 25.22 -16.61
C GLU A 288 -8.35 24.09 -17.64
N ILE A 289 -9.23 23.10 -17.49
CA ILE A 289 -9.43 22.04 -18.47
C ILE A 289 -10.93 21.95 -18.78
N LEU A 290 -11.26 22.24 -20.02
CA LEU A 290 -12.64 22.22 -20.51
C LEU A 290 -12.81 21.07 -21.52
N ILE A 291 -13.94 20.37 -21.42
CA ILE A 291 -14.41 19.42 -22.43
C ILE A 291 -15.78 19.89 -22.89
N ASN A 292 -15.96 20.07 -24.20
CA ASN A 292 -17.18 20.58 -24.81
C ASN A 292 -17.61 21.96 -24.19
N GLY A 293 -16.63 22.81 -23.87
CA GLY A 293 -16.85 24.16 -23.30
C GLY A 293 -17.23 24.17 -21.83
N ARG A 294 -17.14 23.04 -21.10
CA ARG A 294 -17.42 22.95 -19.66
C ARG A 294 -16.22 22.39 -18.91
N SER A 295 -16.04 22.83 -17.66
CA SER A 295 -14.99 22.31 -16.80
C SER A 295 -15.13 20.80 -16.59
N ILE A 296 -14.01 20.07 -16.61
CA ILE A 296 -14.00 18.64 -16.29
C ILE A 296 -14.50 18.36 -14.88
N GLN A 297 -14.47 19.35 -13.99
CA GLN A 297 -14.96 19.24 -12.61
C GLN A 297 -16.51 19.26 -12.52
N ASP A 298 -17.19 19.72 -13.57
CA ASP A 298 -18.65 19.75 -13.64
C ASP A 298 -19.25 18.40 -14.09
N TYR A 299 -18.41 17.43 -14.50
CA TYR A 299 -18.85 16.12 -14.93
C TYR A 299 -18.73 15.06 -13.82
N ARG A 300 -19.60 14.05 -13.89
CA ARG A 300 -19.49 12.87 -13.03
C ARG A 300 -18.15 12.17 -13.30
N ILE A 301 -17.38 11.92 -12.26
CA ILE A 301 -16.04 11.32 -12.38
C ILE A 301 -16.10 9.95 -13.08
N LYS A 302 -17.14 9.16 -12.77
CA LYS A 302 -17.33 7.85 -13.40
C LYS A 302 -17.52 7.96 -14.91
N ASP A 303 -18.38 8.89 -15.37
CA ASP A 303 -18.70 9.06 -16.78
C ASP A 303 -17.51 9.66 -17.53
N LEU A 304 -16.84 10.66 -16.94
CA LEU A 304 -15.63 11.26 -17.48
C LEU A 304 -14.53 10.20 -17.69
N ARG A 305 -14.26 9.36 -16.69
CA ARG A 305 -13.25 8.30 -16.78
C ARG A 305 -13.66 7.18 -17.72
N ALA A 306 -14.95 6.93 -17.92
CA ALA A 306 -15.43 5.96 -18.90
C ALA A 306 -15.14 6.36 -20.36
N LEU A 307 -14.98 7.68 -20.63
CA LEU A 307 -14.55 8.15 -21.95
C LEU A 307 -13.06 7.93 -22.21
N MET A 308 -12.27 7.65 -21.16
CA MET A 308 -10.82 7.66 -21.22
C MET A 308 -10.24 6.25 -21.05
N GLY A 309 -9.41 5.82 -22.00
CA GLY A 309 -8.54 4.67 -21.88
C GLY A 309 -7.14 5.13 -21.48
N TYR A 310 -6.61 4.70 -20.34
CA TYR A 310 -5.30 5.12 -19.89
C TYR A 310 -4.34 3.95 -19.76
N VAL A 311 -3.19 4.09 -20.36
CA VAL A 311 -2.06 3.15 -20.26
C VAL A 311 -0.95 3.85 -19.48
N PRO A 312 -0.74 3.50 -18.20
CA PRO A 312 0.30 4.13 -17.38
C PRO A 312 1.70 3.69 -17.79
N GLN A 313 2.70 4.46 -17.41
CA GLN A 313 4.11 4.14 -17.62
C GLN A 313 4.52 2.83 -16.91
N GLU A 314 4.06 2.61 -15.67
CA GLU A 314 4.22 1.34 -14.96
C GLU A 314 3.02 0.42 -15.26
N GLN A 315 3.30 -0.74 -15.88
CA GLN A 315 2.27 -1.71 -16.22
C GLN A 315 1.95 -2.60 -15.02
N ILE A 316 0.76 -2.43 -14.47
CA ILE A 316 0.24 -3.29 -13.41
C ILE A 316 -0.64 -4.37 -14.02
N LEU A 317 -0.24 -5.63 -13.83
CA LEU A 317 -1.02 -6.80 -14.21
C LEU A 317 -1.44 -7.57 -12.97
N PHE A 318 -2.66 -8.10 -13.03
CA PHE A 318 -3.25 -8.84 -11.92
C PHE A 318 -2.99 -10.34 -12.08
N ALA A 319 -2.95 -11.07 -10.98
CA ALA A 319 -2.80 -12.53 -10.95
C ALA A 319 -4.11 -13.21 -11.41
N MET A 320 -4.36 -13.15 -12.73
CA MET A 320 -5.52 -13.73 -13.41
C MET A 320 -5.14 -14.08 -14.86
N SER A 321 -6.06 -14.63 -15.65
CA SER A 321 -5.80 -14.97 -17.06
C SER A 321 -5.46 -13.73 -17.90
N ILE A 322 -4.82 -13.94 -19.06
CA ILE A 322 -4.55 -12.87 -20.03
C ILE A 322 -5.86 -12.22 -20.46
N LYS A 323 -6.88 -12.99 -20.83
CA LYS A 323 -8.19 -12.46 -21.24
C LYS A 323 -8.86 -11.63 -20.13
N ASP A 324 -8.80 -12.09 -18.88
CA ASP A 324 -9.41 -11.37 -17.76
C ASP A 324 -8.64 -10.10 -17.41
N ASN A 325 -7.33 -10.10 -17.60
CA ASN A 325 -6.53 -8.89 -17.52
C ASN A 325 -6.93 -7.85 -18.57
N ILE A 326 -7.19 -8.28 -19.81
CA ILE A 326 -7.60 -7.37 -20.90
C ILE A 326 -8.98 -6.81 -20.63
N ARG A 327 -9.98 -7.64 -20.29
CA ARG A 327 -11.35 -7.18 -20.02
C ARG A 327 -11.60 -6.71 -18.57
N PHE A 328 -10.55 -6.39 -17.85
CA PHE A 328 -10.63 -5.96 -16.44
C PHE A 328 -11.63 -4.81 -16.21
N GLY A 329 -11.68 -3.82 -17.11
CA GLY A 329 -12.60 -2.68 -17.01
C GLY A 329 -14.08 -3.02 -17.29
N ASN A 330 -14.33 -4.12 -18.03
CA ASN A 330 -15.68 -4.61 -18.32
C ASN A 330 -15.66 -6.14 -18.53
N PRO A 331 -15.87 -6.93 -17.46
CA PRO A 331 -15.81 -8.40 -17.51
C PRO A 331 -16.84 -9.06 -18.43
N THR A 332 -17.86 -8.33 -18.88
CA THR A 332 -18.94 -8.86 -19.74
C THR A 332 -18.62 -8.78 -21.24
N LEU A 333 -17.47 -8.21 -21.63
CA LEU A 333 -17.07 -8.12 -23.01
C LEU A 333 -16.86 -9.51 -23.62
N PRO A 334 -17.35 -9.74 -24.87
CA PRO A 334 -17.17 -11.01 -25.56
C PRO A 334 -15.71 -11.24 -25.95
N ASP A 335 -15.32 -12.50 -26.14
CA ASP A 335 -13.94 -12.88 -26.41
C ASP A 335 -13.44 -12.32 -27.76
N GLU A 336 -14.32 -12.11 -28.73
CA GLU A 336 -14.00 -11.55 -30.05
C GLU A 336 -13.42 -10.13 -29.94
N VAL A 337 -13.99 -9.31 -29.04
CA VAL A 337 -13.52 -7.94 -28.78
C VAL A 337 -12.14 -7.95 -28.10
N VAL A 338 -11.92 -8.91 -27.21
CA VAL A 338 -10.61 -9.11 -26.55
C VAL A 338 -9.56 -9.50 -27.60
N VAL A 339 -9.89 -10.44 -28.49
CA VAL A 339 -9.00 -10.87 -29.58
C VAL A 339 -8.64 -9.70 -30.49
N GLU A 340 -9.62 -8.87 -30.87
CA GLU A 340 -9.38 -7.74 -31.77
C GLU A 340 -8.47 -6.69 -31.13
N ALA A 341 -8.68 -6.37 -29.84
CA ALA A 341 -7.79 -5.46 -29.11
C ALA A 341 -6.33 -5.97 -29.08
N THR A 342 -6.12 -7.29 -28.98
CA THR A 342 -4.75 -7.86 -29.02
C THR A 342 -4.10 -7.80 -30.39
N LYS A 343 -4.87 -7.90 -31.46
CA LYS A 343 -4.36 -7.73 -32.84
C LYS A 343 -3.92 -6.30 -33.11
N ILE A 344 -4.72 -5.31 -32.66
CA ILE A 344 -4.36 -3.90 -32.77
C ILE A 344 -3.01 -3.63 -32.07
N CYS A 345 -2.78 -4.24 -30.90
CA CYS A 345 -1.55 -4.10 -30.13
C CYS A 345 -0.39 -5.01 -30.59
N GLY A 346 -0.56 -5.81 -31.66
CA GLY A 346 0.46 -6.77 -32.12
C GLY A 346 0.82 -7.83 -31.07
N LEU A 347 -0.13 -8.20 -30.19
CA LEU A 347 0.08 -9.15 -29.09
C LEU A 347 -0.54 -10.53 -29.37
N TYR A 348 -1.41 -10.65 -30.38
CA TYR A 348 -2.18 -11.86 -30.64
C TYR A 348 -1.30 -13.09 -30.87
N ASP A 349 -0.28 -12.99 -31.71
CA ASP A 349 0.60 -14.10 -32.02
C ASP A 349 1.42 -14.57 -30.84
N ASP A 350 1.88 -13.63 -30.01
CA ASP A 350 2.58 -13.95 -28.75
C ASP A 350 1.67 -14.77 -27.80
N ILE A 351 0.40 -14.39 -27.68
CA ILE A 351 -0.56 -15.09 -26.83
C ILE A 351 -0.84 -16.49 -27.37
N MET A 352 -1.03 -16.62 -28.69
CA MET A 352 -1.31 -17.90 -29.33
C MET A 352 -0.12 -18.86 -29.29
N ALA A 353 1.10 -18.36 -29.15
CA ALA A 353 2.29 -19.17 -28.95
C ALA A 353 2.41 -19.73 -27.51
N MET A 354 1.61 -19.24 -26.57
CA MET A 354 1.58 -19.76 -25.20
C MET A 354 0.75 -21.05 -25.11
N PRO A 355 1.11 -22.00 -24.22
CA PRO A 355 0.42 -23.31 -24.13
C PRO A 355 -1.09 -23.21 -23.90
N GLU A 356 -1.54 -22.25 -23.10
CA GLU A 356 -2.96 -22.04 -22.74
C GLU A 356 -3.57 -20.82 -23.45
N GLY A 357 -2.83 -20.17 -24.37
CA GLY A 357 -3.31 -19.01 -25.11
C GLY A 357 -3.86 -17.91 -24.19
N PHE A 358 -5.07 -17.45 -24.45
CA PHE A 358 -5.76 -16.41 -23.69
C PHE A 358 -6.10 -16.81 -22.24
N ASP A 359 -6.14 -18.11 -21.92
CA ASP A 359 -6.40 -18.63 -20.57
C ASP A 359 -5.12 -18.74 -19.72
N THR A 360 -3.95 -18.43 -20.31
CA THR A 360 -2.67 -18.42 -19.59
C THR A 360 -2.76 -17.53 -18.35
N LEU A 361 -2.49 -18.12 -17.18
CA LEU A 361 -2.47 -17.40 -15.92
C LEU A 361 -1.19 -16.58 -15.79
N ILE A 362 -1.36 -15.31 -15.51
CA ILE A 362 -0.26 -14.39 -15.25
C ILE A 362 0.03 -14.42 -13.76
N GLY A 363 1.30 -14.67 -13.37
CA GLY A 363 1.73 -14.55 -11.98
C GLY A 363 1.67 -13.11 -11.47
N GLU A 364 1.91 -12.93 -10.17
CA GLU A 364 1.96 -11.61 -9.55
C GLU A 364 2.88 -10.67 -10.35
N LYS A 365 2.39 -9.46 -10.64
CA LYS A 365 3.08 -8.42 -11.43
C LYS A 365 3.50 -8.89 -12.84
N GLY A 366 2.87 -9.90 -13.42
CA GLY A 366 3.14 -10.36 -14.78
C GLY A 366 4.51 -11.03 -14.95
N VAL A 367 4.99 -11.78 -13.98
CA VAL A 367 6.34 -12.41 -13.97
C VAL A 367 6.65 -13.24 -15.23
N LEU A 368 5.64 -13.79 -15.87
CA LEU A 368 5.78 -14.64 -17.07
C LEU A 368 5.91 -13.86 -18.38
N LEU A 369 5.68 -12.55 -18.39
CA LEU A 369 5.66 -11.74 -19.61
C LEU A 369 6.91 -10.86 -19.70
N SER A 370 7.40 -10.65 -20.92
CA SER A 370 8.45 -9.65 -21.21
C SER A 370 7.91 -8.22 -20.99
N GLY A 371 8.82 -7.24 -20.86
CA GLY A 371 8.43 -5.83 -20.70
C GLY A 371 7.51 -5.34 -21.83
N GLY A 372 7.86 -5.62 -23.10
CA GLY A 372 7.06 -5.25 -24.25
C GLY A 372 5.70 -5.97 -24.29
N GLN A 373 5.62 -7.25 -23.89
CA GLN A 373 4.34 -7.97 -23.78
C GLN A 373 3.44 -7.35 -22.69
N LYS A 374 3.99 -6.94 -21.54
CA LYS A 374 3.25 -6.23 -20.49
C LYS A 374 2.68 -4.90 -20.98
N GLN A 375 3.49 -4.12 -21.71
CA GLN A 375 3.03 -2.86 -22.31
C GLN A 375 1.89 -3.09 -23.29
N ARG A 376 2.04 -4.00 -24.25
CA ARG A 376 1.01 -4.32 -25.23
C ARG A 376 -0.26 -4.88 -24.59
N LEU A 377 -0.16 -5.67 -23.53
CA LEU A 377 -1.31 -6.15 -22.77
C LEU A 377 -2.05 -5.02 -22.05
N SER A 378 -1.32 -4.08 -21.46
CA SER A 378 -1.91 -2.89 -20.85
C SER A 378 -2.59 -1.98 -21.87
N MET A 379 -2.05 -1.89 -23.09
CA MET A 379 -2.69 -1.19 -24.21
C MET A 379 -3.98 -1.89 -24.67
N ALA A 380 -3.96 -3.22 -24.80
CA ALA A 380 -5.15 -4.00 -25.16
C ALA A 380 -6.26 -3.82 -24.10
N ARG A 381 -5.90 -3.77 -22.80
CA ARG A 381 -6.83 -3.45 -21.70
C ARG A 381 -7.48 -2.07 -21.84
N ALA A 382 -6.72 -1.07 -22.26
CA ALA A 382 -7.24 0.29 -22.44
C ALA A 382 -8.10 0.39 -23.73
N LEU A 383 -7.75 -0.34 -24.78
CA LEU A 383 -8.45 -0.33 -26.06
C LEU A 383 -9.73 -1.13 -26.08
N VAL A 384 -9.81 -2.22 -25.31
CA VAL A 384 -10.96 -3.15 -25.35
C VAL A 384 -12.29 -2.49 -24.99
N VAL A 385 -12.26 -1.43 -24.19
CA VAL A 385 -13.46 -0.63 -23.84
C VAL A 385 -13.79 0.44 -24.87
N ASN A 386 -13.04 0.51 -25.97
CA ASN A 386 -13.21 1.44 -27.08
C ASN A 386 -13.39 2.91 -26.65
N PRO A 387 -12.47 3.50 -25.87
CA PRO A 387 -12.62 4.82 -25.28
C PRO A 387 -12.65 5.93 -26.31
N GLU A 388 -13.30 7.06 -26.02
CA GLU A 388 -13.28 8.28 -26.87
C GLU A 388 -11.89 8.94 -26.88
N ILE A 389 -11.20 8.91 -25.73
CA ILE A 389 -9.86 9.47 -25.56
C ILE A 389 -8.93 8.34 -25.10
N LEU A 390 -7.92 8.02 -25.90
CA LEU A 390 -6.86 7.09 -25.51
C LEU A 390 -5.64 7.88 -25.03
N MET A 391 -5.13 7.58 -23.85
CA MET A 391 -3.94 8.20 -23.29
C MET A 391 -2.85 7.16 -23.06
N LEU A 392 -1.73 7.32 -23.75
CA LEU A 392 -0.56 6.45 -23.71
C LEU A 392 0.59 7.17 -23.02
N ASP A 393 0.88 6.77 -21.76
CA ASP A 393 1.95 7.38 -20.97
C ASP A 393 3.23 6.56 -21.08
N ASP A 394 4.13 6.96 -21.98
CA ASP A 394 5.41 6.29 -22.29
C ASP A 394 5.28 4.77 -22.49
N SER A 395 4.15 4.34 -23.06
CA SER A 395 3.72 2.95 -23.09
C SER A 395 4.23 2.17 -24.32
N LEU A 396 5.13 2.76 -25.11
CA LEU A 396 5.80 2.12 -26.26
C LEU A 396 7.31 1.97 -26.05
N SER A 397 7.86 2.42 -24.95
CA SER A 397 9.31 2.47 -24.71
C SER A 397 10.02 1.11 -24.63
N ALA A 398 9.31 0.05 -24.22
CA ALA A 398 9.85 -1.32 -24.16
C ALA A 398 9.47 -2.19 -25.35
N VAL A 399 8.85 -1.60 -26.40
CA VAL A 399 8.47 -2.27 -27.64
C VAL A 399 9.55 -2.01 -28.68
N ASP A 400 9.84 -3.00 -29.52
CA ASP A 400 10.76 -2.83 -30.65
C ASP A 400 10.18 -1.92 -31.73
N ALA A 401 11.03 -1.29 -32.54
CA ALA A 401 10.65 -0.26 -33.51
C ALA A 401 9.64 -0.78 -34.56
N LYS A 402 9.74 -2.05 -34.99
CA LYS A 402 8.84 -2.64 -35.96
C LYS A 402 7.43 -2.82 -35.40
N THR A 403 7.35 -3.33 -34.17
CA THR A 403 6.08 -3.52 -33.46
C THR A 403 5.48 -2.17 -33.06
N GLU A 404 6.29 -1.19 -32.64
CA GLU A 404 5.86 0.20 -32.36
C GLU A 404 5.17 0.79 -33.61
N HIS A 405 5.82 0.73 -34.78
CA HIS A 405 5.26 1.23 -36.04
C HIS A 405 3.92 0.57 -36.38
N LEU A 406 3.85 -0.77 -36.31
CA LEU A 406 2.62 -1.52 -36.50
C LEU A 406 1.47 -1.08 -35.63
N ILE A 407 1.75 -0.89 -34.33
CA ILE A 407 0.76 -0.45 -33.33
C ILE A 407 0.24 0.94 -33.71
N LEU A 408 1.13 1.89 -34.02
CA LEU A 408 0.77 3.26 -34.37
C LEU A 408 -0.07 3.32 -35.66
N GLU A 409 0.27 2.54 -36.69
CA GLU A 409 -0.54 2.43 -37.90
C GLU A 409 -1.93 1.85 -37.62
N ASN A 410 -2.01 0.79 -36.80
CA ASN A 410 -3.28 0.20 -36.41
C ASN A 410 -4.14 1.20 -35.61
N LEU A 411 -3.55 1.90 -34.65
CA LEU A 411 -4.24 2.93 -33.86
C LEU A 411 -4.77 4.05 -34.77
N LYS A 412 -3.98 4.55 -35.70
CA LYS A 412 -4.40 5.58 -36.65
C LYS A 412 -5.58 5.13 -37.53
N ARG A 413 -5.56 3.87 -37.99
CA ARG A 413 -6.63 3.30 -38.83
C ARG A 413 -7.91 3.09 -38.02
N GLU A 414 -7.80 2.44 -36.85
CA GLU A 414 -8.97 2.00 -36.06
C GLU A 414 -9.58 3.13 -35.19
N ARG A 415 -8.87 4.24 -35.06
CA ARG A 415 -9.26 5.36 -34.17
C ARG A 415 -9.24 6.73 -34.86
N SER A 416 -9.43 6.75 -36.18
CA SER A 416 -9.38 7.99 -36.98
C SER A 416 -10.43 9.04 -36.57
N ASP A 417 -11.53 8.62 -35.94
CA ASP A 417 -12.62 9.45 -35.43
C ASP A 417 -12.50 9.74 -33.92
N LYS A 418 -11.46 9.24 -33.25
CA LYS A 418 -11.26 9.29 -31.79
C LYS A 418 -9.93 9.93 -31.44
N THR A 419 -9.91 10.62 -30.31
CA THR A 419 -8.74 11.35 -29.84
C THR A 419 -7.71 10.43 -29.21
N THR A 420 -6.43 10.67 -29.51
CA THR A 420 -5.31 9.97 -28.88
C THR A 420 -4.29 10.97 -28.33
N MET A 421 -3.81 10.74 -27.11
CA MET A 421 -2.74 11.51 -26.48
C MET A 421 -1.58 10.56 -26.19
N ILE A 422 -0.39 10.89 -26.66
CA ILE A 422 0.80 10.04 -26.53
C ILE A 422 1.89 10.87 -25.85
N THR A 423 2.32 10.45 -24.65
CA THR A 423 3.59 10.93 -24.13
C THR A 423 4.70 9.99 -24.57
N ALA A 424 5.78 10.50 -25.06
CA ALA A 424 6.86 9.69 -25.59
C ALA A 424 8.25 10.27 -25.24
N HIS A 425 9.19 9.36 -25.05
CA HIS A 425 10.62 9.67 -25.04
C HIS A 425 11.25 9.48 -26.41
N ARG A 426 10.71 8.58 -27.22
CA ARG A 426 11.08 8.39 -28.64
C ARG A 426 10.19 9.26 -29.51
N LEU A 427 10.81 10.16 -30.28
CA LEU A 427 10.05 11.09 -31.15
C LEU A 427 9.40 10.36 -32.33
N SER A 428 9.90 9.17 -32.73
CA SER A 428 9.29 8.29 -33.75
C SER A 428 7.82 7.99 -33.48
N ALA A 429 7.44 7.85 -32.21
CA ALA A 429 6.07 7.52 -31.79
C ALA A 429 5.05 8.65 -32.07
N ILE A 430 5.48 9.87 -32.30
CA ILE A 430 4.61 11.06 -32.42
C ILE A 430 4.79 11.86 -33.69
N VAL A 431 5.65 11.42 -34.61
CA VAL A 431 5.90 12.11 -35.91
C VAL A 431 4.59 12.37 -36.68
N HIS A 432 3.60 11.48 -36.55
CA HIS A 432 2.32 11.60 -37.23
C HIS A 432 1.22 12.27 -36.40
N ALA A 433 1.57 12.88 -35.27
CA ALA A 433 0.61 13.59 -34.44
C ALA A 433 0.17 14.91 -35.11
N ASP A 434 -1.12 15.24 -34.97
CA ASP A 434 -1.70 16.47 -35.52
C ASP A 434 -1.22 17.71 -34.76
N LEU A 435 -0.91 17.52 -33.48
CA LEU A 435 -0.33 18.54 -32.61
C LEU A 435 0.74 17.91 -31.73
N ILE A 436 1.92 18.51 -31.72
CA ILE A 436 3.02 18.15 -30.81
C ILE A 436 3.28 19.33 -29.88
N ILE A 437 3.41 19.05 -28.58
CA ILE A 437 3.84 20.01 -27.59
C ILE A 437 5.14 19.53 -26.92
N VAL A 438 6.11 20.42 -26.80
CA VAL A 438 7.36 20.19 -26.07
C VAL A 438 7.25 20.83 -24.72
N LEU A 439 7.28 20.02 -23.66
CA LEU A 439 7.26 20.47 -22.26
C LEU A 439 8.69 20.51 -21.71
N GLN A 440 9.09 21.65 -21.16
CA GLN A 440 10.32 21.83 -20.37
C GLN A 440 9.98 22.61 -19.10
N ASP A 441 10.46 22.11 -17.97
CA ASP A 441 10.23 22.74 -16.66
C ASP A 441 8.78 23.16 -16.42
N GLY A 442 7.83 22.29 -16.84
CA GLY A 442 6.40 22.51 -16.67
C GLY A 442 5.74 23.45 -17.67
N ARG A 443 6.47 24.00 -18.65
CA ARG A 443 5.95 24.96 -19.65
C ARG A 443 6.03 24.42 -21.06
N ILE A 444 5.12 24.83 -21.93
CA ILE A 444 5.21 24.56 -23.38
C ILE A 444 6.24 25.51 -23.98
N VAL A 445 7.37 24.97 -24.46
CA VAL A 445 8.43 25.75 -25.12
C VAL A 445 8.33 25.73 -26.65
N GLU A 446 7.78 24.65 -27.21
CA GLU A 446 7.54 24.51 -28.66
C GLU A 446 6.20 23.83 -28.88
N LYS A 447 5.48 24.19 -29.93
CA LYS A 447 4.17 23.66 -30.28
C LYS A 447 3.95 23.76 -31.79
N GLY A 448 3.49 22.67 -32.43
CA GLY A 448 3.22 22.61 -33.88
C GLY A 448 3.13 21.18 -34.38
N THR A 449 3.12 21.00 -35.69
CA THR A 449 3.27 19.71 -36.37
C THR A 449 4.75 19.30 -36.39
N HIS A 450 5.02 18.06 -36.82
CA HIS A 450 6.40 17.58 -37.01
C HIS A 450 7.20 18.50 -37.93
N GLU A 451 6.65 18.85 -39.11
CA GLU A 451 7.30 19.68 -40.10
C GLU A 451 7.60 21.10 -39.58
N GLU A 452 6.63 21.68 -38.86
CA GLU A 452 6.80 23.03 -38.27
C GLU A 452 7.90 23.03 -37.21
N LEU A 453 7.93 22.00 -36.33
CA LEU A 453 8.93 21.89 -35.28
C LEU A 453 10.33 21.56 -35.82
N MET A 454 10.44 20.78 -36.88
CA MET A 454 11.70 20.55 -37.59
C MET A 454 12.25 21.84 -38.21
N ALA A 455 11.36 22.63 -38.85
CA ALA A 455 11.71 23.93 -39.44
C ALA A 455 12.15 24.95 -38.39
N LEU A 456 11.57 24.88 -37.17
CA LEU A 456 11.95 25.76 -36.04
C LEU A 456 13.39 25.55 -35.56
N GLY A 457 13.94 24.34 -35.73
CA GLY A 457 15.31 24.00 -35.34
C GLY A 457 15.57 24.03 -33.83
N GLY A 458 14.51 23.91 -33.01
CA GLY A 458 14.53 23.99 -31.57
C GLY A 458 14.97 22.70 -30.86
N TRP A 459 14.43 22.48 -29.67
CA TRP A 459 14.70 21.26 -28.88
C TRP A 459 14.21 19.99 -29.59
N TYR A 460 13.01 20.09 -30.21
CA TYR A 460 12.39 18.97 -30.93
C TYR A 460 13.30 18.49 -32.09
N ALA A 461 13.68 19.39 -33.00
CA ALA A 461 14.51 19.06 -34.15
C ALA A 461 15.85 18.47 -33.74
N LYS A 462 16.55 19.09 -32.78
CA LYS A 462 17.85 18.60 -32.30
C LYS A 462 17.74 17.21 -31.65
N THR A 463 16.65 16.94 -30.94
CA THR A 463 16.43 15.65 -30.30
C THR A 463 16.07 14.58 -31.33
N TYR A 464 15.26 14.93 -32.34
CA TYR A 464 14.92 14.06 -33.44
C TYR A 464 16.14 13.63 -34.24
N ASP A 465 16.98 14.58 -34.67
CA ASP A 465 18.22 14.31 -35.41
C ASP A 465 19.16 13.41 -34.63
N ARG A 466 19.30 13.65 -33.33
CA ARG A 466 20.13 12.80 -32.44
C ARG A 466 19.58 11.38 -32.37
N GLN A 467 18.27 11.19 -32.16
CA GLN A 467 17.66 9.87 -32.08
C GLN A 467 17.74 9.11 -33.42
N GLN A 468 17.61 9.81 -34.54
CA GLN A 468 17.81 9.20 -35.86
C GLN A 468 19.26 8.73 -36.08
N LEU A 469 20.23 9.54 -35.65
CA LEU A 469 21.65 9.17 -35.73
C LEU A 469 21.95 7.94 -34.86
N GLU A 470 21.43 7.92 -33.63
CA GLU A 470 21.58 6.79 -32.69
C GLU A 470 20.98 5.50 -33.31
N ALA A 471 19.79 5.55 -33.88
CA ALA A 471 19.14 4.41 -34.54
C ALA A 471 19.94 3.89 -35.73
N THR A 472 20.50 4.78 -36.56
CA THR A 472 21.33 4.41 -37.71
C THR A 472 22.64 3.73 -37.28
N LEU A 473 23.24 4.17 -36.18
CA LEU A 473 24.46 3.56 -35.63
C LEU A 473 24.18 2.17 -35.03
N GLU A 474 23.04 1.97 -34.37
CA GLU A 474 22.64 0.66 -33.86
C GLU A 474 22.37 -0.35 -34.99
N GLU A 475 21.73 0.07 -36.08
CA GLU A 475 21.50 -0.77 -37.26
C GLU A 475 22.80 -1.09 -38.02
N GLY A 476 23.71 -0.12 -38.14
CA GLY A 476 25.02 -0.31 -38.79
C GLY A 476 25.96 -1.18 -37.98
N GLY A 477 25.89 -1.12 -36.63
CA GLY A 477 26.67 -1.99 -35.75
C GLY A 477 26.25 -3.47 -35.82
N SER A 478 24.94 -3.73 -35.94
CA SER A 478 24.43 -5.10 -36.06
C SER A 478 24.71 -5.76 -37.40
N ALA A 479 24.93 -4.98 -38.46
CA ALA A 479 25.30 -5.51 -39.77
C ALA A 479 26.77 -6.01 -39.84
N VAL A 480 27.65 -5.45 -39.07
CA VAL A 480 29.08 -5.84 -38.99
C VAL A 480 29.28 -7.14 -38.19
N GLU A 481 28.44 -7.41 -37.15
CA GLU A 481 28.55 -8.65 -36.36
C GLU A 481 27.99 -9.89 -37.09
N HIS A 482 27.21 -9.73 -38.18
CA HIS A 482 26.67 -10.85 -38.96
C HIS A 482 27.53 -11.24 -40.17
N GLU A 483 28.60 -10.46 -40.54
CA GLU A 483 29.55 -10.82 -41.59
C GLU A 483 30.78 -11.59 -41.09
N ASP A 484 30.99 -11.70 -39.79
CA ASP A 484 32.17 -12.37 -39.17
C ASP A 484 31.83 -13.70 -38.43
N LEU A 485 30.71 -14.36 -38.74
CA LEU A 485 30.31 -15.69 -38.31
C LEU A 485 29.96 -16.56 -39.53
#